data_cb58b2659d6980ed65e85bf79c19994e
#
_entry.id   cb58b2659d6980ed65e85bf79c19994e
#
_cell.length_a   1.000
_cell.length_b   1.000
_cell.length_c   1.000
_cell.angle_alpha   90.00
_cell.angle_beta   90.00
_cell.angle_gamma   90.00
#
_symmetry.space_group_name_H-M   'P 1'
#
loop_
_entity.id
_entity.type
_entity.pdbx_description
1 polymer ?
#
loop_
_entity_poly.entity_id
_entity_poly.type
_entity_poly.pdbx_seq_one_letter_code
_entity_poly.pdbx_strand_id
1 'polypeptide(L)'
;LVTPRGVERGAVQVRNGRIAAIRRTAPKGAAVISARGAYVAPGFIDLHGWGEPEAVSQSAVRGGTTAFLTALGPEPPARLVRHVAERSRAARLPGAECLGVHLEGPFLNPVRGGVLRKSAMRRASVRELARLTQAARGRLRLMTLAPECPGGIAAIRWCRRRGVAVSLGHSDATFAEAARAAAAGAAAVTHIFNGMRPLHHRAPALVDAALTDPRLSAMVIADGVHVKAPALRLLFRAKRPDRVALVTDSVRGQQGSWRLRRRRGAFYAADGTLAGSDLTMIGAVRNAVRLGGASLEDAVRMASETPARLIGVSRARGTLAPGKRADLVVFDADYRVRFTIVGGRIVYQREKR
;
A
#
# COMPACT_ATOMS: atom_id res chain seq x y z
N LEU A 1 18.30 4.82 -14.07
CA LEU A 1 16.86 4.81 -14.03
C LEU A 1 16.39 3.37 -13.80
N VAL A 2 15.49 3.16 -12.86
CA VAL A 2 14.86 1.85 -12.66
C VAL A 2 13.59 1.82 -13.50
N THR A 3 13.57 0.95 -14.50
CA THR A 3 12.48 0.80 -15.46
C THR A 3 11.96 -0.65 -15.44
N PRO A 4 10.79 -0.96 -16.01
CA PRO A 4 10.32 -2.34 -16.11
C PRO A 4 11.25 -3.27 -16.94
N ARG A 5 12.18 -2.70 -17.70
CA ARG A 5 13.12 -3.44 -18.56
C ARG A 5 14.50 -3.63 -17.93
N GLY A 6 14.75 -3.02 -16.79
CA GLY A 6 16.03 -3.08 -16.11
C GLY A 6 16.51 -1.73 -15.61
N VAL A 7 17.77 -1.67 -15.15
CA VAL A 7 18.43 -0.44 -14.74
C VAL A 7 19.23 0.12 -15.92
N GLU A 8 18.90 1.35 -16.30
CA GLU A 8 19.54 2.04 -17.46
C GLU A 8 20.16 3.37 -17.02
N ARG A 9 21.25 3.80 -17.69
CA ARG A 9 21.76 5.16 -17.55
C ARG A 9 20.83 6.13 -18.28
N GLY A 10 20.55 7.29 -17.65
CA GLY A 10 19.69 8.27 -18.28
C GLY A 10 19.34 9.44 -17.36
N ALA A 11 18.53 10.34 -17.89
CA ALA A 11 17.99 11.50 -17.21
C ALA A 11 16.47 11.57 -17.35
N VAL A 12 15.80 11.98 -16.30
CA VAL A 12 14.35 12.28 -16.30
C VAL A 12 14.21 13.79 -16.43
N GLN A 13 13.68 14.25 -17.55
CA GLN A 13 13.36 15.66 -17.75
C GLN A 13 11.99 15.96 -17.16
N VAL A 14 11.93 16.96 -16.28
CA VAL A 14 10.69 17.39 -15.62
C VAL A 14 10.31 18.79 -16.11
N ARG A 15 9.04 18.99 -16.44
CA ARG A 15 8.46 20.30 -16.77
C ARG A 15 7.04 20.36 -16.20
N ASN A 16 6.70 21.45 -15.52
CA ASN A 16 5.37 21.69 -14.96
C ASN A 16 4.84 20.52 -14.12
N GLY A 17 5.70 19.94 -13.26
CA GLY A 17 5.33 18.85 -12.36
C GLY A 17 5.13 17.48 -13.04
N ARG A 18 5.44 17.35 -14.32
CA ARG A 18 5.32 16.11 -15.11
C ARG A 18 6.64 15.68 -15.71
N ILE A 19 6.77 14.40 -15.98
CA ILE A 19 7.85 13.85 -16.77
C ILE A 19 7.63 14.29 -18.22
N ALA A 20 8.51 15.13 -18.71
CA ALA A 20 8.45 15.62 -20.11
C ALA A 20 9.12 14.62 -21.07
N ALA A 21 10.26 14.04 -20.67
CA ALA A 21 10.98 13.06 -21.45
C ALA A 21 11.90 12.20 -20.58
N ILE A 22 12.24 11.01 -21.10
CA ILE A 22 13.37 10.19 -20.64
C ILE A 22 14.47 10.33 -21.70
N ARG A 23 15.67 10.69 -21.26
CA ARG A 23 16.80 10.98 -22.17
C ARG A 23 18.06 10.23 -21.73
N ARG A 24 19.03 10.08 -22.63
CA ARG A 24 20.36 9.54 -22.27
C ARG A 24 21.16 10.53 -21.40
N THR A 25 21.05 11.83 -21.71
CA THR A 25 21.75 12.91 -21.02
C THR A 25 20.80 14.07 -20.73
N ALA A 26 21.15 14.92 -19.77
CA ALA A 26 20.44 16.15 -19.51
C ALA A 26 20.60 17.15 -20.67
N PRO A 27 19.56 17.92 -21.03
CA PRO A 27 19.68 19.01 -22.01
C PRO A 27 20.68 20.09 -21.56
N LYS A 28 21.38 20.72 -22.50
CA LYS A 28 22.23 21.87 -22.17
C LYS A 28 21.41 23.00 -21.54
N GLY A 29 21.96 23.66 -20.53
CA GLY A 29 21.30 24.76 -19.81
C GLY A 29 20.18 24.35 -18.82
N ALA A 30 19.88 23.08 -18.70
CA ALA A 30 18.90 22.61 -17.71
C ALA A 30 19.50 22.63 -16.29
N ALA A 31 18.67 23.02 -15.29
CA ALA A 31 19.00 22.78 -13.89
C ALA A 31 19.02 21.27 -13.63
N VAL A 32 20.12 20.74 -13.09
CA VAL A 32 20.34 19.31 -12.94
C VAL A 32 20.47 18.93 -11.46
N ILE A 33 19.63 17.97 -11.03
CA ILE A 33 19.84 17.24 -9.79
C ILE A 33 20.67 15.99 -10.11
N SER A 34 21.91 15.94 -9.66
CA SER A 34 22.79 14.80 -9.93
C SER A 34 22.40 13.59 -9.09
N ALA A 35 22.09 12.48 -9.77
CA ALA A 35 21.86 11.19 -9.18
C ALA A 35 23.06 10.23 -9.32
N ARG A 36 24.28 10.75 -9.56
CA ARG A 36 25.48 9.91 -9.73
C ARG A 36 25.65 8.92 -8.58
N GLY A 37 25.87 7.64 -8.92
CA GLY A 37 25.99 6.55 -7.96
C GLY A 37 24.69 6.23 -7.21
N ALA A 38 23.53 6.63 -7.76
CA ALA A 38 22.23 6.35 -7.20
C ALA A 38 21.22 5.90 -8.27
N TYR A 39 20.17 5.25 -7.81
CA TYR A 39 19.02 4.87 -8.63
C TYR A 39 17.98 5.99 -8.64
N VAL A 40 17.34 6.19 -9.77
CA VAL A 40 16.14 7.02 -9.92
C VAL A 40 14.98 6.10 -10.27
N ALA A 41 13.97 6.04 -9.42
CA ALA A 41 12.80 5.19 -9.59
C ALA A 41 11.51 6.02 -9.55
N PRO A 42 10.38 5.47 -10.03
CA PRO A 42 9.07 6.03 -9.74
C PRO A 42 8.88 6.16 -8.24
N GLY A 43 8.25 7.24 -7.78
CA GLY A 43 7.93 7.43 -6.38
C GLY A 43 7.04 6.30 -5.86
N PHE A 44 7.29 5.84 -4.64
CA PHE A 44 6.55 4.74 -4.04
C PHE A 44 5.15 5.16 -3.61
N ILE A 45 4.22 4.20 -3.65
CA ILE A 45 2.82 4.38 -3.27
C ILE A 45 2.50 3.37 -2.17
N ASP A 46 2.19 3.85 -0.98
CA ASP A 46 1.80 3.01 0.15
C ASP A 46 0.28 2.95 0.28
N LEU A 47 -0.30 1.77 0.09
CA LEU A 47 -1.75 1.58 0.15
C LEU A 47 -2.27 1.32 1.56
N HIS A 48 -1.38 1.18 2.55
CA HIS A 48 -1.78 0.80 3.90
C HIS A 48 -0.82 1.36 4.95
N GLY A 49 -1.15 2.53 5.46
CA GLY A 49 -0.41 3.19 6.53
C GLY A 49 -1.36 3.89 7.50
N TRP A 50 -1.09 3.76 8.80
CA TRP A 50 -1.86 4.33 9.90
C TRP A 50 -1.29 5.66 10.36
N GLY A 51 -2.13 6.63 10.59
CA GLY A 51 -1.75 7.93 11.15
C GLY A 51 -2.59 9.07 10.61
N GLU A 52 -2.41 10.23 11.23
CA GLU A 52 -2.94 11.48 10.71
C GLU A 52 -2.28 11.77 9.36
N PRO A 53 -3.05 12.17 8.33
CA PRO A 53 -2.51 12.40 6.98
C PRO A 53 -1.29 13.32 6.95
N GLU A 54 -1.25 14.35 7.78
CA GLU A 54 -0.14 15.31 7.90
C GLU A 54 1.12 14.63 8.41
N ALA A 55 1.02 13.84 9.48
CA ALA A 55 2.14 13.11 10.07
C ALA A 55 2.68 12.03 9.12
N VAL A 56 1.78 11.29 8.45
CA VAL A 56 2.16 10.31 7.43
C VAL A 56 2.85 11.01 6.26
N SER A 57 2.28 12.09 5.74
CA SER A 57 2.82 12.86 4.62
C SER A 57 4.27 13.31 4.86
N GLN A 58 4.55 13.88 6.04
CA GLN A 58 5.88 14.37 6.41
C GLN A 58 6.89 13.25 6.67
N SER A 59 6.46 12.15 7.30
CA SER A 59 7.36 11.04 7.64
C SER A 59 7.66 10.11 6.48
N ALA A 60 6.67 9.82 5.63
CA ALA A 60 6.75 8.82 4.58
C ALA A 60 7.74 9.20 3.46
N VAL A 61 7.95 10.51 3.21
CA VAL A 61 8.91 10.99 2.21
C VAL A 61 10.34 10.59 2.50
N ARG A 62 10.70 10.39 3.78
CA ARG A 62 12.03 9.87 4.17
C ARG A 62 12.27 8.45 3.67
N GLY A 63 11.20 7.71 3.42
CA GLY A 63 11.20 6.36 2.85
C GLY A 63 10.93 6.30 1.34
N GLY A 64 10.93 7.45 0.64
CA GLY A 64 10.69 7.50 -0.80
C GLY A 64 9.21 7.41 -1.22
N THR A 65 8.29 7.43 -0.25
CA THR A 65 6.85 7.45 -0.52
C THR A 65 6.44 8.82 -1.05
N THR A 66 5.82 8.85 -2.22
CA THR A 66 5.31 10.08 -2.85
C THR A 66 3.79 10.18 -2.77
N ALA A 67 3.13 9.05 -2.52
CA ALA A 67 1.69 9.00 -2.35
C ALA A 67 1.29 7.86 -1.41
N PHE A 68 0.16 8.00 -0.73
CA PHE A 68 -0.34 7.00 0.22
C PHE A 68 -1.86 7.02 0.36
N LEU A 69 -2.41 5.95 0.94
CA LEU A 69 -3.74 5.91 1.51
C LEU A 69 -3.65 5.93 3.03
N THR A 70 -4.50 6.73 3.68
CA THR A 70 -4.64 6.68 5.14
C THR A 70 -5.59 5.57 5.54
N ALA A 71 -5.15 4.67 6.42
CA ALA A 71 -5.95 3.56 6.91
C ALA A 71 -6.88 4.00 8.04
N LEU A 72 -8.10 3.44 8.05
CA LEU A 72 -9.07 3.54 9.13
C LEU A 72 -9.65 2.16 9.43
N GLY A 73 -9.59 1.74 10.69
CA GLY A 73 -10.11 0.46 11.15
C GLY A 73 -11.59 0.49 11.55
N PRO A 74 -12.09 -0.63 12.12
CA PRO A 74 -13.46 -0.72 12.62
C PRO A 74 -13.73 0.25 13.78
N GLU A 75 -14.79 1.04 13.63
CA GLU A 75 -15.29 1.96 14.65
C GLU A 75 -16.83 1.93 14.68
N PRO A 76 -17.46 2.46 15.75
CA PRO A 76 -18.90 2.69 15.77
C PRO A 76 -19.34 3.50 14.55
N PRO A 77 -20.52 3.23 13.93
CA PRO A 77 -20.90 3.76 12.63
C PRO A 77 -20.79 5.28 12.49
N ALA A 78 -21.33 6.03 13.46
CA ALA A 78 -21.29 7.50 13.41
C ALA A 78 -19.86 8.06 13.50
N ARG A 79 -19.00 7.42 14.32
CA ARG A 79 -17.59 7.82 14.47
C ARG A 79 -16.81 7.51 13.20
N LEU A 80 -17.02 6.33 12.60
CA LEU A 80 -16.35 5.95 11.36
C LEU A 80 -16.70 6.93 10.21
N VAL A 81 -17.97 7.28 10.05
CA VAL A 81 -18.42 8.26 9.04
C VAL A 81 -17.72 9.61 9.25
N ARG A 82 -17.62 10.10 10.49
CA ARG A 82 -16.93 11.34 10.83
C ARG A 82 -15.44 11.27 10.47
N HIS A 83 -14.73 10.22 10.91
CA HIS A 83 -13.30 10.05 10.63
C HIS A 83 -13.02 9.90 9.11
N VAL A 84 -13.88 9.19 8.38
CA VAL A 84 -13.79 9.13 6.90
C VAL A 84 -13.90 10.52 6.30
N ALA A 85 -14.86 11.34 6.74
CA ALA A 85 -15.02 12.71 6.24
C ALA A 85 -13.80 13.57 6.55
N GLU A 86 -13.25 13.48 7.76
CA GLU A 86 -12.04 14.20 8.20
C GLU A 86 -10.82 13.81 7.35
N ARG A 87 -10.51 12.52 7.24
CA ARG A 87 -9.37 12.02 6.45
C ARG A 87 -9.48 12.37 4.96
N SER A 88 -10.70 12.43 4.45
CA SER A 88 -10.96 12.76 3.05
C SER A 88 -10.74 14.25 2.72
N ARG A 89 -10.61 15.13 3.70
CA ARG A 89 -10.29 16.55 3.49
C ARG A 89 -8.80 16.82 3.27
N ALA A 90 -7.93 15.87 3.58
CA ALA A 90 -6.47 16.02 3.46
C ALA A 90 -6.05 16.16 1.99
N ALA A 91 -6.03 17.37 1.46
CA ALA A 91 -5.83 17.62 0.02
C ALA A 91 -4.44 18.18 -0.31
N ARG A 92 -3.91 19.11 0.50
CA ARG A 92 -2.60 19.74 0.25
C ARG A 92 -1.69 19.51 1.44
N LEU A 93 -0.86 18.49 1.33
CA LEU A 93 0.08 18.09 2.37
C LEU A 93 1.51 18.48 1.98
N PRO A 94 2.39 18.76 2.97
CA PRO A 94 3.74 19.27 2.68
C PRO A 94 4.68 18.24 2.06
N GLY A 95 4.39 16.96 2.21
CA GLY A 95 5.24 15.83 1.78
C GLY A 95 4.56 14.94 0.74
N ALA A 96 4.37 13.65 1.10
CA ALA A 96 3.66 12.69 0.27
C ALA A 96 2.18 13.05 0.13
N GLU A 97 1.61 12.80 -1.05
CA GLU A 97 0.19 13.08 -1.34
C GLU A 97 -0.72 12.00 -0.76
N CYS A 98 -1.71 12.39 0.03
CA CYS A 98 -2.78 11.48 0.44
C CYS A 98 -3.76 11.29 -0.74
N LEU A 99 -3.82 10.10 -1.32
CA LEU A 99 -4.71 9.78 -2.44
C LEU A 99 -6.15 9.48 -2.00
N GLY A 100 -6.36 9.30 -0.70
CA GLY A 100 -7.64 9.00 -0.11
C GLY A 100 -7.55 8.01 1.04
N VAL A 101 -8.67 7.33 1.29
CA VAL A 101 -8.86 6.46 2.43
C VAL A 101 -8.81 4.99 2.00
N HIS A 102 -8.13 4.20 2.82
CA HIS A 102 -8.25 2.75 2.87
C HIS A 102 -9.09 2.39 4.12
N LEU A 103 -10.31 1.89 3.93
CA LEU A 103 -11.09 1.34 5.04
C LEU A 103 -10.68 -0.11 5.29
N GLU A 104 -10.02 -0.37 6.40
CA GLU A 104 -9.75 -1.72 6.88
C GLU A 104 -10.91 -2.18 7.77
N GLY A 105 -11.96 -2.66 7.14
CA GLY A 105 -13.24 -2.94 7.77
C GLY A 105 -14.25 -1.79 7.61
N PRO A 106 -15.38 -1.83 8.33
CA PRO A 106 -15.68 -2.62 9.53
C PRO A 106 -16.24 -4.03 9.28
N PHE A 107 -16.35 -4.47 8.03
CA PHE A 107 -16.98 -5.73 7.64
C PHE A 107 -15.95 -6.86 7.65
N LEU A 108 -15.43 -7.17 8.85
CA LEU A 108 -14.35 -8.12 9.09
C LEU A 108 -14.84 -9.27 9.96
N ASN A 109 -14.11 -10.39 9.96
CA ASN A 109 -14.36 -11.51 10.83
C ASN A 109 -13.65 -11.32 12.19
N PRO A 110 -14.35 -11.22 13.33
CA PRO A 110 -13.73 -11.01 14.63
C PRO A 110 -12.74 -12.11 15.04
N VAL A 111 -12.89 -13.33 14.52
CA VAL A 111 -11.94 -14.46 14.75
C VAL A 111 -10.55 -14.13 14.21
N ARG A 112 -10.47 -13.33 13.14
CA ARG A 112 -9.24 -12.90 12.49
C ARG A 112 -8.94 -11.42 12.68
N GLY A 113 -9.57 -10.80 13.67
CA GLY A 113 -9.54 -9.36 13.89
C GLY A 113 -8.19 -8.78 14.33
N GLY A 114 -7.24 -9.61 14.79
CA GLY A 114 -5.96 -9.10 15.31
C GLY A 114 -6.16 -8.07 16.42
N VAL A 115 -5.46 -6.93 16.30
CA VAL A 115 -5.56 -5.79 17.24
C VAL A 115 -6.72 -4.84 16.95
N LEU A 116 -7.40 -5.02 15.83
CA LEU A 116 -8.52 -4.16 15.46
C LEU A 116 -9.70 -4.31 16.44
N ARG A 117 -10.47 -3.25 16.61
CA ARG A 117 -11.60 -3.21 17.54
C ARG A 117 -12.71 -4.19 17.15
N LYS A 118 -12.66 -5.41 17.70
CA LYS A 118 -13.60 -6.50 17.40
C LYS A 118 -15.05 -6.12 17.66
N SER A 119 -15.34 -5.35 18.72
CA SER A 119 -16.70 -4.89 19.08
C SER A 119 -17.34 -3.94 18.05
N ALA A 120 -16.54 -3.41 17.12
CA ALA A 120 -17.02 -2.55 16.04
C ALA A 120 -17.08 -3.29 14.68
N MET A 121 -16.64 -4.55 14.62
CA MET A 121 -16.79 -5.41 13.45
C MET A 121 -18.23 -5.86 13.30
N ARG A 122 -18.73 -5.94 12.07
CA ARG A 122 -20.14 -6.20 11.79
C ARG A 122 -20.39 -6.72 10.39
N ARG A 123 -21.61 -7.20 10.16
CA ARG A 123 -22.10 -7.65 8.86
C ARG A 123 -21.96 -6.54 7.82
N ALA A 124 -21.64 -6.90 6.58
CA ALA A 124 -21.54 -5.94 5.50
C ALA A 124 -22.92 -5.36 5.12
N SER A 125 -22.98 -4.04 5.02
CA SER A 125 -24.19 -3.29 4.71
C SER A 125 -23.95 -2.32 3.55
N VAL A 126 -24.65 -2.52 2.45
CA VAL A 126 -24.61 -1.60 1.30
C VAL A 126 -25.08 -0.19 1.70
N ARG A 127 -26.07 -0.09 2.60
CA ARG A 127 -26.55 1.20 3.14
C ARG A 127 -25.44 1.94 3.90
N GLU A 128 -24.68 1.22 4.70
CA GLU A 128 -23.52 1.80 5.42
C GLU A 128 -22.39 2.19 4.45
N LEU A 129 -22.06 1.33 3.48
CA LEU A 129 -21.10 1.65 2.42
C LEU A 129 -21.47 2.93 1.67
N ALA A 130 -22.74 3.12 1.37
CA ALA A 130 -23.21 4.34 0.70
C ALA A 130 -22.92 5.59 1.54
N ARG A 131 -23.19 5.54 2.87
CA ARG A 131 -22.87 6.64 3.80
C ARG A 131 -21.37 6.92 3.88
N LEU A 132 -20.54 5.88 4.00
CA LEU A 132 -19.09 5.98 4.06
C LEU A 132 -18.51 6.57 2.76
N THR A 133 -19.02 6.12 1.61
CA THR A 133 -18.58 6.63 0.30
C THR A 133 -19.00 8.09 0.09
N GLN A 134 -20.20 8.46 0.53
CA GLN A 134 -20.65 9.86 0.52
C GLN A 134 -19.75 10.73 1.41
N ALA A 135 -19.47 10.29 2.64
CA ALA A 135 -18.54 10.98 3.56
C ALA A 135 -17.14 11.12 2.98
N ALA A 136 -16.68 10.13 2.24
CA ALA A 136 -15.37 10.13 1.58
C ALA A 136 -15.28 11.07 0.37
N ARG A 137 -16.39 11.60 -0.14
CA ARG A 137 -16.43 12.53 -1.30
C ARG A 137 -15.58 12.05 -2.49
N GLY A 138 -15.71 10.77 -2.86
CA GLY A 138 -14.96 10.14 -3.95
C GLY A 138 -13.53 9.75 -3.60
N ARG A 139 -13.11 9.86 -2.34
CA ARG A 139 -11.76 9.53 -1.89
C ARG A 139 -11.64 8.18 -1.15
N LEU A 140 -12.70 7.40 -1.06
CA LEU A 140 -12.61 5.99 -0.68
C LEU A 140 -11.99 5.22 -1.85
N ARG A 141 -10.74 4.79 -1.71
CA ARG A 141 -9.96 4.15 -2.78
C ARG A 141 -9.87 2.64 -2.61
N LEU A 142 -9.79 2.20 -1.36
CA LEU A 142 -9.58 0.79 -1.02
C LEU A 142 -10.45 0.41 0.17
N MET A 143 -11.03 -0.78 0.11
CA MET A 143 -11.85 -1.36 1.17
C MET A 143 -11.38 -2.77 1.47
N THR A 144 -10.97 -3.04 2.70
CA THR A 144 -10.71 -4.40 3.18
C THR A 144 -11.97 -4.95 3.84
N LEU A 145 -12.37 -6.17 3.47
CA LEU A 145 -13.49 -6.89 4.08
C LEU A 145 -13.28 -8.41 4.05
N ALA A 146 -14.02 -9.10 4.93
CA ALA A 146 -14.09 -10.55 5.00
C ALA A 146 -15.27 -11.04 4.12
N PRO A 147 -15.00 -11.78 3.03
CA PRO A 147 -16.04 -12.15 2.06
C PRO A 147 -17.04 -13.18 2.56
N GLU A 148 -16.65 -14.00 3.55
CA GLU A 148 -17.50 -14.99 4.21
C GLU A 148 -18.53 -14.36 5.15
N CYS A 149 -18.30 -13.12 5.59
CA CYS A 149 -19.25 -12.42 6.44
C CYS A 149 -20.55 -12.10 5.68
N PRO A 150 -21.72 -12.19 6.36
CA PRO A 150 -22.99 -11.89 5.72
C PRO A 150 -23.01 -10.54 5.02
N GLY A 151 -23.40 -10.50 3.75
CA GLY A 151 -23.42 -9.31 2.91
C GLY A 151 -22.09 -9.01 2.19
N GLY A 152 -21.00 -9.77 2.46
CA GLY A 152 -19.65 -9.52 1.90
C GLY A 152 -19.64 -9.49 0.37
N ILE A 153 -20.22 -10.49 -0.29
CA ILE A 153 -20.28 -10.55 -1.77
C ILE A 153 -21.07 -9.37 -2.35
N ALA A 154 -22.19 -8.99 -1.73
CA ALA A 154 -22.98 -7.83 -2.17
C ALA A 154 -22.18 -6.52 -2.03
N ALA A 155 -21.42 -6.38 -0.92
CA ALA A 155 -20.53 -5.24 -0.68
C ALA A 155 -19.41 -5.16 -1.75
N ILE A 156 -18.77 -6.29 -2.09
CA ILE A 156 -17.75 -6.35 -3.15
C ILE A 156 -18.30 -5.85 -4.49
N ARG A 157 -19.45 -6.39 -4.93
CA ARG A 157 -20.11 -5.97 -6.18
C ARG A 157 -20.47 -4.48 -6.16
N TRP A 158 -20.93 -3.98 -5.01
CA TRP A 158 -21.29 -2.58 -4.84
C TRP A 158 -20.08 -1.65 -4.95
N CYS A 159 -18.98 -1.98 -4.26
CA CYS A 159 -17.70 -1.24 -4.32
C CYS A 159 -17.15 -1.21 -5.76
N ARG A 160 -17.09 -2.38 -6.42
CA ARG A 160 -16.61 -2.48 -7.80
C ARG A 160 -17.36 -1.54 -8.75
N ARG A 161 -18.70 -1.51 -8.69
CA ARG A 161 -19.51 -0.61 -9.55
C ARG A 161 -19.23 0.88 -9.32
N ARG A 162 -18.60 1.24 -8.20
CA ARG A 162 -18.25 2.62 -7.82
C ARG A 162 -16.76 2.94 -7.92
N GLY A 163 -15.97 2.05 -8.51
CA GLY A 163 -14.54 2.25 -8.68
C GLY A 163 -13.74 2.19 -7.37
N VAL A 164 -14.32 1.65 -6.29
CA VAL A 164 -13.62 1.36 -5.04
C VAL A 164 -12.99 -0.02 -5.15
N ALA A 165 -11.65 -0.09 -5.06
CA ALA A 165 -10.95 -1.36 -5.04
C ALA A 165 -11.29 -2.13 -3.76
N VAL A 166 -11.47 -3.45 -3.90
CA VAL A 166 -11.74 -4.32 -2.74
C VAL A 166 -10.59 -5.27 -2.52
N SER A 167 -10.11 -5.31 -1.29
CA SER A 167 -9.12 -6.26 -0.78
C SER A 167 -9.78 -7.19 0.23
N LEU A 168 -9.40 -8.46 0.23
CA LEU A 168 -9.87 -9.45 1.20
C LEU A 168 -8.88 -9.50 2.37
N GLY A 169 -9.36 -9.51 3.58
CA GLY A 169 -8.49 -9.55 4.76
C GLY A 169 -9.28 -9.60 6.07
N HIS A 170 -8.58 -9.87 7.17
CA HIS A 170 -9.19 -10.15 8.47
C HIS A 170 -10.34 -11.16 8.33
N SER A 171 -10.05 -12.26 7.68
CA SER A 171 -11.01 -13.18 7.09
C SER A 171 -10.65 -14.63 7.41
N ASP A 172 -11.65 -15.41 7.75
CA ASP A 172 -11.54 -16.87 7.94
C ASP A 172 -12.03 -17.63 6.68
N ALA A 173 -12.13 -16.95 5.54
CA ALA A 173 -12.67 -17.51 4.30
C ALA A 173 -11.94 -18.76 3.83
N THR A 174 -12.71 -19.73 3.38
CA THR A 174 -12.24 -20.86 2.58
C THR A 174 -11.78 -20.41 1.20
N PHE A 175 -11.05 -21.26 0.50
CA PHE A 175 -10.66 -21.03 -0.89
C PHE A 175 -11.87 -20.73 -1.80
N ALA A 176 -12.95 -21.52 -1.65
CA ALA A 176 -14.16 -21.35 -2.45
C ALA A 176 -14.85 -19.98 -2.20
N GLU A 177 -14.87 -19.49 -0.96
CA GLU A 177 -15.39 -18.18 -0.63
C GLU A 177 -14.52 -17.05 -1.20
N ALA A 178 -13.20 -17.19 -1.11
CA ALA A 178 -12.25 -16.25 -1.71
C ALA A 178 -12.37 -16.22 -3.24
N ALA A 179 -12.52 -17.38 -3.90
CA ALA A 179 -12.71 -17.48 -5.35
C ALA A 179 -14.03 -16.84 -5.81
N ARG A 180 -15.12 -17.01 -5.04
CA ARG A 180 -16.39 -16.30 -5.28
C ARG A 180 -16.25 -14.80 -5.13
N ALA A 181 -15.47 -14.35 -4.12
CA ALA A 181 -15.19 -12.93 -3.92
C ALA A 181 -14.37 -12.32 -5.07
N ALA A 182 -13.36 -13.03 -5.58
CA ALA A 182 -12.60 -12.64 -6.76
C ALA A 182 -13.50 -12.54 -8.01
N ALA A 183 -14.38 -13.50 -8.21
CA ALA A 183 -15.38 -13.47 -9.30
C ALA A 183 -16.37 -12.27 -9.14
N ALA A 184 -16.72 -11.89 -7.91
CA ALA A 184 -17.55 -10.73 -7.63
C ALA A 184 -16.82 -9.39 -7.85
N GLY A 185 -15.47 -9.40 -7.94
CA GLY A 185 -14.65 -8.23 -8.26
C GLY A 185 -13.71 -7.79 -7.15
N ALA A 186 -13.43 -8.63 -6.15
CA ALA A 186 -12.29 -8.40 -5.27
C ALA A 186 -10.99 -8.43 -6.09
N ALA A 187 -10.08 -7.49 -5.82
CA ALA A 187 -8.89 -7.25 -6.61
C ALA A 187 -7.59 -7.56 -5.86
N ALA A 188 -7.64 -7.69 -4.53
CA ALA A 188 -6.45 -7.89 -3.71
C ALA A 188 -6.74 -8.70 -2.44
N VAL A 189 -5.65 -9.06 -1.76
CA VAL A 189 -5.64 -9.59 -0.39
C VAL A 189 -4.74 -8.68 0.46
N THR A 190 -5.28 -8.20 1.58
CA THR A 190 -4.59 -7.28 2.50
C THR A 190 -3.56 -8.05 3.31
N HIS A 191 -2.35 -7.49 3.45
CA HIS A 191 -1.22 -8.01 4.23
C HIS A 191 -1.20 -9.54 4.34
N ILE A 192 -1.09 -10.20 3.16
CA ILE A 192 -1.11 -11.66 3.02
C ILE A 192 -0.33 -12.37 4.15
N PHE A 193 -0.84 -13.47 4.63
CA PHE A 193 -0.43 -14.27 5.79
C PHE A 193 -0.85 -13.70 7.16
N ASN A 194 -1.25 -12.45 7.27
CA ASN A 194 -1.65 -11.83 8.53
C ASN A 194 -3.16 -11.67 8.62
N GLY A 195 -3.74 -11.97 9.77
CA GLY A 195 -5.19 -11.86 9.97
C GLY A 195 -6.03 -12.81 9.08
N MET A 196 -5.52 -14.00 8.78
CA MET A 196 -6.21 -15.01 7.96
C MET A 196 -5.80 -16.42 8.36
N ARG A 197 -6.51 -17.45 7.84
CA ARG A 197 -6.09 -18.86 8.03
C ARG A 197 -4.71 -19.07 7.42
N PRO A 198 -3.83 -19.82 8.09
CA PRO A 198 -2.55 -20.24 7.51
C PRO A 198 -2.78 -21.16 6.30
N LEU A 199 -1.80 -21.21 5.40
CA LEU A 199 -1.77 -22.15 4.29
C LEU A 199 -1.81 -23.59 4.81
N HIS A 200 -2.73 -24.39 4.28
CA HIS A 200 -2.87 -25.80 4.65
C HIS A 200 -3.34 -26.61 3.45
N HIS A 201 -2.56 -27.62 3.04
CA HIS A 201 -2.74 -28.37 1.80
C HIS A 201 -4.06 -29.17 1.68
N ARG A 202 -4.73 -29.52 2.79
CA ARG A 202 -6.03 -30.19 2.82
C ARG A 202 -7.20 -29.29 3.20
N ALA A 203 -6.92 -28.08 3.66
CA ALA A 203 -7.93 -27.09 4.05
C ALA A 203 -7.58 -25.70 3.44
N PRO A 204 -7.60 -25.59 2.10
CA PRO A 204 -7.19 -24.37 1.42
C PRO A 204 -8.12 -23.20 1.79
N ALA A 205 -7.52 -22.03 1.92
CA ALA A 205 -8.17 -20.84 2.45
C ALA A 205 -7.83 -19.59 1.61
N LEU A 206 -8.06 -18.40 2.16
CA LEU A 206 -7.78 -17.11 1.52
C LEU A 206 -6.32 -16.97 1.08
N VAL A 207 -5.38 -17.49 1.87
CA VAL A 207 -3.94 -17.45 1.52
C VAL A 207 -3.67 -18.23 0.22
N ASP A 208 -4.29 -19.41 0.07
CA ASP A 208 -4.12 -20.23 -1.13
C ASP A 208 -4.71 -19.54 -2.36
N ALA A 209 -5.88 -18.92 -2.22
CA ALA A 209 -6.48 -18.11 -3.29
C ALA A 209 -5.60 -16.89 -3.64
N ALA A 210 -5.04 -16.22 -2.63
CA ALA A 210 -4.12 -15.09 -2.86
C ALA A 210 -2.88 -15.51 -3.66
N LEU A 211 -2.35 -16.70 -3.42
CA LEU A 211 -1.17 -17.22 -4.12
C LEU A 211 -1.48 -17.69 -5.55
N THR A 212 -2.65 -18.27 -5.80
CA THR A 212 -2.95 -19.02 -7.03
C THR A 212 -3.92 -18.31 -7.98
N ASP A 213 -4.86 -17.49 -7.47
CA ASP A 213 -5.82 -16.81 -8.33
C ASP A 213 -5.19 -15.58 -9.01
N PRO A 214 -5.10 -15.53 -10.36
CA PRO A 214 -4.48 -14.42 -11.09
C PRO A 214 -5.26 -13.10 -10.98
N ARG A 215 -6.52 -13.12 -10.56
CA ARG A 215 -7.35 -11.92 -10.36
C ARG A 215 -6.98 -11.15 -9.10
N LEU A 216 -6.46 -11.85 -8.08
CA LEU A 216 -6.12 -11.28 -6.79
C LEU A 216 -4.64 -10.83 -6.75
N SER A 217 -4.39 -9.58 -6.41
CA SER A 217 -3.06 -9.10 -6.04
C SER A 217 -2.82 -9.34 -4.55
N ALA A 218 -1.59 -9.68 -4.17
CA ALA A 218 -1.21 -9.82 -2.77
C ALA A 218 -0.56 -8.52 -2.25
N MET A 219 -1.14 -7.88 -1.24
CA MET A 219 -0.45 -6.83 -0.50
C MET A 219 0.39 -7.49 0.59
N VAL A 220 1.65 -7.07 0.77
CA VAL A 220 2.58 -7.74 1.70
C VAL A 220 3.42 -6.76 2.52
N ILE A 221 3.55 -7.02 3.82
CA ILE A 221 4.45 -6.32 4.74
C ILE A 221 5.80 -7.03 4.71
N ALA A 222 6.75 -6.50 3.95
CA ALA A 222 8.08 -7.13 3.77
C ALA A 222 9.08 -6.64 4.83
N ASP A 223 8.74 -6.71 6.11
CA ASP A 223 9.61 -6.25 7.22
C ASP A 223 10.51 -7.34 7.81
N GLY A 224 10.28 -8.62 7.45
CA GLY A 224 10.96 -9.78 8.02
C GLY A 224 10.45 -10.15 9.43
N VAL A 225 9.44 -9.45 9.95
CA VAL A 225 8.78 -9.73 11.22
C VAL A 225 7.40 -10.31 10.98
N HIS A 226 6.51 -9.58 10.32
CA HIS A 226 5.17 -10.03 9.90
C HIS A 226 5.24 -11.19 8.90
N VAL A 227 6.20 -11.14 7.98
CA VAL A 227 6.42 -12.18 6.99
C VAL A 227 7.91 -12.52 6.94
N LYS A 228 8.26 -13.75 7.30
CA LYS A 228 9.63 -14.25 7.29
C LYS A 228 10.14 -14.48 5.87
N ALA A 229 11.46 -14.46 5.69
CA ALA A 229 12.10 -14.62 4.38
C ALA A 229 11.63 -15.84 3.57
N PRO A 230 11.45 -17.04 4.13
CA PRO A 230 10.91 -18.19 3.36
C PRO A 230 9.53 -17.92 2.79
N ALA A 231 8.63 -17.27 3.55
CA ALA A 231 7.27 -16.96 3.07
C ALA A 231 7.28 -15.83 2.03
N LEU A 232 8.17 -14.85 2.13
CA LEU A 232 8.38 -13.84 1.08
C LEU A 232 8.86 -14.50 -0.23
N ARG A 233 9.83 -15.42 -0.14
CA ARG A 233 10.33 -16.16 -1.32
C ARG A 233 9.23 -17.02 -1.95
N LEU A 234 8.40 -17.68 -1.15
CA LEU A 234 7.25 -18.43 -1.64
C LEU A 234 6.29 -17.51 -2.40
N LEU A 235 5.91 -16.38 -1.81
CA LEU A 235 5.02 -15.41 -2.43
C LEU A 235 5.56 -14.91 -3.77
N PHE A 236 6.85 -14.52 -3.84
CA PHE A 236 7.44 -13.96 -5.06
C PHE A 236 7.71 -14.99 -6.16
N ARG A 237 7.75 -16.28 -5.81
CA ARG A 237 7.75 -17.38 -6.79
C ARG A 237 6.35 -17.72 -7.29
N ALA A 238 5.35 -17.65 -6.41
CA ALA A 238 3.96 -17.98 -6.76
C ALA A 238 3.25 -16.86 -7.52
N LYS A 239 3.62 -15.58 -7.24
CA LYS A 239 2.95 -14.42 -7.82
C LYS A 239 3.90 -13.58 -8.65
N ARG A 240 3.44 -13.15 -9.82
CA ARG A 240 4.16 -12.19 -10.67
C ARG A 240 4.26 -10.82 -9.95
N PRO A 241 5.34 -10.06 -10.17
CA PRO A 241 5.56 -8.75 -9.53
C PRO A 241 4.43 -7.76 -9.76
N ASP A 242 3.74 -7.84 -10.91
CA ASP A 242 2.58 -7.01 -11.23
C ASP A 242 1.30 -7.42 -10.48
N ARG A 243 1.37 -8.43 -9.64
CA ARG A 243 0.31 -8.93 -8.75
C ARG A 243 0.73 -8.95 -7.27
N VAL A 244 1.84 -8.29 -6.95
CA VAL A 244 2.26 -8.07 -5.55
C VAL A 244 2.39 -6.57 -5.31
N ALA A 245 1.79 -6.06 -4.25
CA ALA A 245 1.95 -4.69 -3.80
C ALA A 245 2.65 -4.67 -2.43
N LEU A 246 3.81 -4.01 -2.34
CA LEU A 246 4.43 -3.75 -1.06
C LEU A 246 3.61 -2.70 -0.31
N VAL A 247 3.35 -2.96 0.97
CA VAL A 247 2.71 -2.02 1.88
C VAL A 247 3.50 -1.97 3.18
N THR A 248 3.37 -0.88 3.93
CA THR A 248 4.10 -0.77 5.18
C THR A 248 3.32 -1.28 6.37
N ASP A 249 2.01 -1.09 6.39
CA ASP A 249 1.20 -1.23 7.61
C ASP A 249 1.85 -0.45 8.78
N SER A 250 2.49 0.67 8.44
CA SER A 250 3.24 1.44 9.42
C SER A 250 2.30 2.28 10.29
N VAL A 251 2.65 2.36 11.57
CA VAL A 251 1.93 3.20 12.52
C VAL A 251 2.73 4.48 12.74
N ARG A 252 2.17 5.62 12.35
CA ARG A 252 2.80 6.95 12.49
C ARG A 252 1.96 7.82 13.41
N GLY A 253 2.57 8.24 14.52
CA GLY A 253 1.86 9.00 15.55
C GLY A 253 0.99 8.13 16.46
N GLN A 254 0.24 8.77 17.34
CA GLN A 254 -0.63 8.10 18.29
C GLN A 254 -1.92 7.64 17.60
N GLN A 255 -2.23 6.36 17.66
CA GLN A 255 -3.46 5.78 17.10
C GLN A 255 -4.51 5.60 18.20
N GLY A 256 -5.28 6.64 18.47
CA GLY A 256 -6.38 6.58 19.43
C GLY A 256 -5.94 6.04 20.80
N SER A 257 -6.60 4.97 21.29
CA SER A 257 -6.31 4.31 22.57
C SER A 257 -5.24 3.21 22.49
N TRP A 258 -4.60 3.01 21.36
CA TRP A 258 -3.63 1.93 21.19
C TRP A 258 -2.33 2.23 21.97
N ARG A 259 -2.09 1.45 23.03
CA ARG A 259 -0.81 1.44 23.74
C ARG A 259 0.11 0.42 23.07
N LEU A 260 0.91 0.87 22.09
CA LEU A 260 1.79 0.01 21.33
C LEU A 260 3.22 0.08 21.87
N ARG A 261 3.89 -1.07 21.93
CA ARG A 261 5.31 -1.18 22.24
C ARG A 261 6.09 -1.51 20.96
N ARG A 262 7.10 -0.69 20.64
CA ARG A 262 7.99 -0.96 19.51
C ARG A 262 9.04 -2.00 19.90
N ARG A 263 9.16 -3.08 19.13
CA ARG A 263 10.18 -4.12 19.30
C ARG A 263 10.59 -4.67 17.93
N ARG A 264 11.91 -4.76 17.64
CA ARG A 264 12.47 -5.36 16.41
C ARG A 264 11.86 -4.83 15.09
N GLY A 265 11.55 -3.53 15.03
CA GLY A 265 11.00 -2.91 13.81
C GLY A 265 9.50 -3.10 13.57
N ALA A 266 8.78 -3.66 14.55
CA ALA A 266 7.32 -3.79 14.55
C ALA A 266 6.72 -3.26 15.85
N PHE A 267 5.41 -3.03 15.83
CA PHE A 267 4.64 -2.64 17.00
C PHE A 267 3.84 -3.83 17.53
N TYR A 268 3.65 -3.86 18.84
CA TYR A 268 2.94 -4.92 19.56
C TYR A 268 1.96 -4.30 20.53
N ALA A 269 0.77 -4.86 20.61
CA ALA A 269 -0.20 -4.58 21.67
C ALA A 269 0.27 -5.16 23.00
N ALA A 270 -0.42 -4.84 24.08
CA ALA A 270 -0.05 -5.28 25.42
C ALA A 270 -0.06 -6.80 25.60
N ASP A 271 -0.93 -7.50 24.87
CA ASP A 271 -1.06 -8.95 24.83
C ASP A 271 -0.02 -9.66 23.94
N GLY A 272 0.91 -8.91 23.32
CA GLY A 272 1.92 -9.44 22.42
C GLY A 272 1.47 -9.61 20.98
N THR A 273 0.25 -9.25 20.63
CA THR A 273 -0.25 -9.30 19.23
C THR A 273 0.47 -8.25 18.38
N LEU A 274 0.93 -8.63 17.17
CA LEU A 274 1.46 -7.68 16.17
C LEU A 274 0.39 -6.65 15.79
N ALA A 275 0.78 -5.39 15.74
CA ALA A 275 -0.11 -4.24 15.61
C ALA A 275 0.39 -3.20 14.60
N GLY A 276 1.02 -3.67 13.55
CA GLY A 276 1.63 -2.84 12.51
C GLY A 276 3.15 -2.75 12.61
N SER A 277 3.75 -2.02 11.69
CA SER A 277 5.20 -1.97 11.50
C SER A 277 5.79 -0.56 11.69
N ASP A 278 7.12 -0.50 11.78
CA ASP A 278 7.91 0.73 11.63
C ASP A 278 8.59 0.79 10.24
N LEU A 279 8.11 -0.02 9.31
CA LEU A 279 8.67 -0.16 7.97
C LEU A 279 8.50 1.15 7.17
N THR A 280 9.49 1.43 6.33
CA THR A 280 9.38 2.44 5.27
C THR A 280 9.29 1.76 3.91
N MET A 281 8.75 2.43 2.89
CA MET A 281 8.64 1.83 1.55
C MET A 281 10.01 1.47 0.97
N ILE A 282 11.05 2.28 1.15
CA ILE A 282 12.42 1.90 0.74
C ILE A 282 12.92 0.68 1.52
N GLY A 283 12.56 0.56 2.80
CA GLY A 283 12.84 -0.63 3.61
C GLY A 283 12.13 -1.87 3.06
N ALA A 284 10.88 -1.74 2.64
CA ALA A 284 10.12 -2.81 1.99
C ALA A 284 10.77 -3.25 0.66
N VAL A 285 11.18 -2.29 -0.18
CA VAL A 285 11.91 -2.56 -1.43
C VAL A 285 13.22 -3.29 -1.15
N ARG A 286 14.05 -2.78 -0.20
CA ARG A 286 15.29 -3.45 0.20
C ARG A 286 15.06 -4.89 0.66
N ASN A 287 14.05 -5.10 1.48
CA ASN A 287 13.75 -6.42 2.05
C ASN A 287 13.13 -7.36 1.00
N ALA A 288 12.35 -6.84 0.04
CA ALA A 288 11.88 -7.62 -1.10
C ALA A 288 13.07 -8.19 -1.90
N VAL A 289 14.11 -7.38 -2.11
CA VAL A 289 15.35 -7.85 -2.77
C VAL A 289 16.14 -8.79 -1.85
N ARG A 290 16.50 -8.36 -0.64
CA ARG A 290 17.45 -9.08 0.22
C ARG A 290 16.86 -10.33 0.87
N LEU A 291 15.61 -10.30 1.28
CA LEU A 291 14.94 -11.40 1.98
C LEU A 291 14.09 -12.23 1.03
N GLY A 292 13.40 -11.57 0.09
CA GLY A 292 12.47 -12.20 -0.84
C GLY A 292 13.12 -12.71 -2.12
N GLY A 293 14.30 -12.19 -2.50
CA GLY A 293 15.02 -12.58 -3.73
C GLY A 293 14.43 -11.97 -5.00
N ALA A 294 13.64 -10.88 -4.89
CA ALA A 294 13.16 -10.14 -6.05
C ALA A 294 14.31 -9.36 -6.72
N SER A 295 14.20 -9.09 -8.03
CA SER A 295 15.06 -8.11 -8.67
C SER A 295 14.75 -6.69 -8.16
N LEU A 296 15.65 -5.73 -8.34
CA LEU A 296 15.40 -4.35 -7.95
C LEU A 296 14.21 -3.76 -8.72
N GLU A 297 14.12 -4.06 -10.01
CA GLU A 297 13.05 -3.60 -10.91
C GLU A 297 11.69 -4.13 -10.47
N ASP A 298 11.63 -5.38 -10.10
CA ASP A 298 10.40 -6.01 -9.60
C ASP A 298 10.00 -5.46 -8.24
N ALA A 299 10.95 -5.27 -7.32
CA ALA A 299 10.68 -4.66 -6.02
C ALA A 299 10.17 -3.21 -6.17
N VAL A 300 10.75 -2.43 -7.08
CA VAL A 300 10.26 -1.07 -7.41
C VAL A 300 8.88 -1.13 -8.05
N ARG A 301 8.62 -2.09 -8.96
CA ARG A 301 7.29 -2.29 -9.55
C ARG A 301 6.25 -2.61 -8.49
N MET A 302 6.56 -3.51 -7.56
CA MET A 302 5.70 -3.86 -6.42
C MET A 302 5.43 -2.67 -5.47
N ALA A 303 6.34 -1.69 -5.42
CA ALA A 303 6.20 -0.49 -4.59
C ALA A 303 5.56 0.71 -5.32
N SER A 304 5.38 0.67 -6.64
CA SER A 304 4.97 1.84 -7.43
C SER A 304 3.87 1.54 -8.45
N GLU A 305 4.15 0.77 -9.49
CA GLU A 305 3.21 0.49 -10.59
C GLU A 305 2.05 -0.38 -10.13
N THR A 306 2.32 -1.45 -9.40
CA THR A 306 1.28 -2.38 -8.93
C THR A 306 0.28 -1.71 -8.01
N PRO A 307 0.68 -0.98 -6.94
CA PRO A 307 -0.27 -0.23 -6.12
C PRO A 307 -1.00 0.87 -6.90
N ALA A 308 -0.35 1.57 -7.84
CA ALA A 308 -1.00 2.56 -8.68
C ALA A 308 -2.14 1.95 -9.52
N ARG A 309 -1.92 0.77 -10.05
CA ARG A 309 -2.90 0.03 -10.85
C ARG A 309 -4.06 -0.47 -10.00
N LEU A 310 -3.76 -0.98 -8.82
CA LEU A 310 -4.76 -1.52 -7.89
C LEU A 310 -5.82 -0.47 -7.50
N ILE A 311 -5.42 0.79 -7.29
CA ILE A 311 -6.35 1.88 -6.94
C ILE A 311 -6.71 2.80 -8.12
N GLY A 312 -6.41 2.40 -9.36
CA GLY A 312 -6.85 3.09 -10.58
C GLY A 312 -6.13 4.41 -10.90
N VAL A 313 -4.91 4.65 -10.38
CA VAL A 313 -4.15 5.88 -10.63
C VAL A 313 -2.95 5.71 -11.58
N SER A 314 -2.81 4.54 -12.20
CA SER A 314 -1.65 4.18 -13.03
C SER A 314 -1.48 5.04 -14.31
N ARG A 315 -2.55 5.69 -14.77
CA ARG A 315 -2.45 6.68 -15.87
C ARG A 315 -1.59 7.89 -15.50
N ALA A 316 -1.63 8.30 -14.21
CA ALA A 316 -0.97 9.50 -13.73
C ALA A 316 0.40 9.24 -13.08
N ARG A 317 0.64 8.04 -12.52
CA ARG A 317 1.83 7.76 -11.68
C ARG A 317 2.22 6.27 -11.69
N GLY A 318 3.29 5.91 -10.97
CA GLY A 318 3.73 4.52 -10.76
C GLY A 318 4.80 4.01 -11.75
N THR A 319 5.09 4.73 -12.83
CA THR A 319 6.20 4.43 -13.75
C THR A 319 6.88 5.70 -14.23
N LEU A 320 8.15 5.58 -14.68
CA LEU A 320 8.85 6.64 -15.37
C LEU A 320 8.40 6.66 -16.84
N ALA A 321 7.45 7.55 -17.18
CA ALA A 321 6.97 7.69 -18.54
C ALA A 321 6.56 9.14 -18.83
N PRO A 322 6.78 9.64 -20.06
CA PRO A 322 6.32 10.97 -20.44
C PRO A 322 4.84 11.18 -20.19
N GLY A 323 4.46 12.39 -19.76
CA GLY A 323 3.10 12.78 -19.42
C GLY A 323 2.68 12.44 -17.99
N LYS A 324 3.30 11.48 -17.30
CA LYS A 324 3.01 11.15 -15.90
C LYS A 324 3.54 12.23 -14.95
N ARG A 325 2.97 12.27 -13.75
CA ARG A 325 3.48 13.13 -12.67
C ARG A 325 4.95 12.82 -12.39
N ALA A 326 5.71 13.84 -12.14
CA ALA A 326 7.10 13.71 -11.72
C ALA A 326 7.19 13.38 -10.22
N ASP A 327 6.65 12.21 -9.85
CA ASP A 327 6.77 11.60 -8.54
C ASP A 327 7.96 10.62 -8.62
N LEU A 328 9.07 10.96 -7.98
CA LEU A 328 10.34 10.25 -8.12
C LEU A 328 10.98 10.02 -6.75
N VAL A 329 11.71 8.93 -6.65
CA VAL A 329 12.62 8.66 -5.53
C VAL A 329 14.03 8.44 -6.06
N VAL A 330 15.01 9.05 -5.40
CA VAL A 330 16.43 8.86 -5.66
C VAL A 330 17.07 8.22 -4.44
N PHE A 331 17.68 7.04 -4.60
CA PHE A 331 18.31 6.30 -3.50
C PHE A 331 19.59 5.59 -3.96
N ASP A 332 20.51 5.37 -3.01
CA ASP A 332 21.79 4.71 -3.28
C ASP A 332 21.71 3.17 -3.21
N ALA A 333 22.86 2.51 -3.44
CA ALA A 333 22.98 1.05 -3.40
C ALA A 333 22.71 0.45 -2.00
N ASP A 334 22.81 1.26 -0.94
CA ASP A 334 22.45 0.88 0.41
C ASP A 334 20.98 1.09 0.75
N TYR A 335 20.17 1.46 -0.25
CA TYR A 335 18.74 1.80 -0.10
C TYR A 335 18.52 3.01 0.82
N ARG A 336 19.43 3.99 0.79
CA ARG A 336 19.26 5.26 1.52
C ARG A 336 18.68 6.28 0.57
N VAL A 337 17.51 6.81 0.88
CA VAL A 337 16.86 7.85 0.06
C VAL A 337 17.67 9.14 0.13
N ARG A 338 18.06 9.67 -1.04
CA ARG A 338 18.71 10.98 -1.19
C ARG A 338 17.70 12.08 -1.45
N PHE A 339 16.73 11.82 -2.33
CA PHE A 339 15.67 12.77 -2.67
C PHE A 339 14.34 12.03 -2.81
N THR A 340 13.28 12.69 -2.35
CA THR A 340 11.89 12.36 -2.72
C THR A 340 11.28 13.57 -3.39
N ILE A 341 10.72 13.38 -4.58
CA ILE A 341 10.20 14.42 -5.45
C ILE A 341 8.74 14.12 -5.69
N VAL A 342 7.86 15.08 -5.39
CA VAL A 342 6.41 14.98 -5.58
C VAL A 342 5.94 16.07 -6.53
N GLY A 343 5.38 15.68 -7.66
CA GLY A 343 4.95 16.63 -8.68
C GLY A 343 6.07 17.57 -9.14
N GLY A 344 7.29 17.05 -9.27
CA GLY A 344 8.47 17.82 -9.69
C GLY A 344 9.13 18.67 -8.61
N ARG A 345 8.59 18.71 -7.38
CA ARG A 345 9.16 19.46 -6.26
C ARG A 345 9.89 18.52 -5.31
N ILE A 346 11.11 18.89 -4.89
CA ILE A 346 11.83 18.18 -3.83
C ILE A 346 11.08 18.41 -2.52
N VAL A 347 10.55 17.34 -1.93
CA VAL A 347 9.85 17.36 -0.63
C VAL A 347 10.71 16.73 0.49
N TYR A 348 11.73 16.02 0.11
CA TYR A 348 12.75 15.51 1.03
C TYR A 348 14.10 15.46 0.35
N GLN A 349 15.10 15.96 1.04
CA GLN A 349 16.51 15.85 0.69
C GLN A 349 17.28 15.41 1.94
N ARG A 350 18.07 14.35 1.79
CA ARG A 350 18.96 13.92 2.87
C ARG A 350 20.13 14.90 2.98
N GLU A 351 20.36 15.40 4.19
CA GLU A 351 21.56 16.20 4.49
C GLU A 351 22.84 15.39 4.22
N LYS A 352 23.83 16.05 3.62
CA LYS A 352 25.18 15.48 3.52
C LYS A 352 25.77 15.46 4.93
N ARG A 353 26.04 14.28 5.46
CA ARG A 353 26.94 14.13 6.60
C ARG A 353 28.37 14.11 6.11
#